data_53d09e3c5f814f8778c9753922269e60
#
_entry.id   53d09e3c5f814f8778c9753922269e60
#
_cell.length_a   1.000
_cell.length_b   1.000
_cell.length_c   1.000
_cell.angle_alpha   90.00
_cell.angle_beta   90.00
_cell.angle_gamma   90.00
#
_symmetry.space_group_name_H-M   'P 1'
#
loop_
_entity.id
_entity.type
_entity.pdbx_description
1 polymer ?
#
loop_
_entity_poly.entity_id
_entity_poly.type
_entity_poly.pdbx_seq_one_letter_code
_entity_poly.pdbx_strand_id
1 'polypeptide(L)'
;MCRNSAHNKMSELLNRNTDPLFEKMEKIFKERDAEYKKMEERNRVREEAVKEKENSLKKQEEQFSSREENVRQQEKEIEEKMQMLEEKQRETQEMEKYLQKKRLELEADEQQSLLDNSILREEIRNEKL
;
A
#
# COMPACT_ATOMS: atom_id res chain seq x y z
N MET A 1 -81.56 -47.17 -2.66
CA MET A 1 -81.16 -46.29 -1.52
C MET A 1 -79.97 -46.82 -0.72
N CYS A 2 -79.73 -48.14 -0.65
CA CYS A 2 -78.59 -48.70 0.09
C CYS A 2 -77.19 -48.41 -0.52
N ARG A 3 -77.10 -48.20 -1.84
CA ARG A 3 -75.82 -47.89 -2.50
C ARG A 3 -75.21 -46.48 -2.16
N ASN A 4 -76.08 -45.49 -2.00
CA ASN A 4 -75.61 -44.16 -1.68
C ASN A 4 -75.14 -44.03 -0.21
N SER A 5 -75.73 -44.74 0.70
CA SER A 5 -75.39 -44.84 2.09
C SER A 5 -74.01 -45.51 2.33
N ALA A 6 -73.78 -46.61 1.60
CA ALA A 6 -72.50 -47.33 1.66
C ALA A 6 -71.39 -46.55 1.01
N HIS A 7 -71.65 -45.86 -0.08
CA HIS A 7 -70.66 -44.99 -0.73
C HIS A 7 -70.28 -43.77 0.14
N ASN A 8 -71.26 -43.14 0.80
CA ASN A 8 -70.99 -42.05 1.74
C ASN A 8 -70.21 -42.50 2.98
N LYS A 9 -70.48 -43.66 3.52
CA LYS A 9 -69.72 -44.25 4.63
C LYS A 9 -68.30 -44.60 4.22
N MET A 10 -68.09 -45.11 3.05
CA MET A 10 -66.74 -45.39 2.51
C MET A 10 -65.95 -44.11 2.23
N SER A 11 -66.64 -43.12 1.69
CA SER A 11 -66.04 -41.79 1.48
C SER A 11 -65.66 -41.13 2.80
N GLU A 12 -66.53 -41.20 3.83
CA GLU A 12 -66.23 -40.70 5.18
C GLU A 12 -65.07 -41.45 5.83
N LEU A 13 -64.99 -42.79 5.67
CA LEU A 13 -63.89 -43.59 6.20
C LEU A 13 -62.58 -43.31 5.50
N LEU A 14 -62.59 -43.14 4.18
CA LEU A 14 -61.44 -42.72 3.39
C LEU A 14 -60.99 -41.32 3.80
N ASN A 15 -61.89 -40.39 3.97
CA ASN A 15 -61.55 -39.05 4.43
C ASN A 15 -60.99 -39.05 5.87
N ARG A 16 -61.54 -39.84 6.79
CA ARG A 16 -61.01 -39.98 8.16
C ARG A 16 -59.63 -40.62 8.18
N ASN A 17 -59.27 -41.52 7.27
CA ASN A 17 -57.97 -42.16 7.19
C ASN A 17 -56.94 -41.31 6.43
N THR A 18 -57.38 -40.51 5.46
CA THR A 18 -56.50 -39.64 4.67
C THR A 18 -56.28 -38.29 5.29
N ASP A 19 -57.24 -37.72 6.05
CA ASP A 19 -57.12 -36.42 6.70
C ASP A 19 -55.93 -36.33 7.67
N PRO A 20 -55.70 -37.26 8.63
CA PRO A 20 -54.53 -37.18 9.53
C PRO A 20 -53.20 -37.35 8.80
N LEU A 21 -53.18 -38.15 7.75
CA LEU A 21 -52.01 -38.36 6.92
C LEU A 21 -51.69 -37.11 6.08
N PHE A 22 -52.72 -36.52 5.54
CA PHE A 22 -52.63 -35.27 4.77
C PHE A 22 -52.18 -34.10 5.64
N GLU A 23 -52.74 -33.98 6.86
CA GLU A 23 -52.31 -32.98 7.82
C GLU A 23 -50.83 -33.13 8.25
N LYS A 24 -50.38 -34.38 8.45
CA LYS A 24 -48.97 -34.66 8.76
C LYS A 24 -48.06 -34.31 7.57
N MET A 25 -48.45 -34.64 6.36
CA MET A 25 -47.70 -34.28 5.17
C MET A 25 -47.65 -32.76 4.99
N GLU A 26 -48.76 -32.10 5.15
CA GLU A 26 -48.83 -30.64 5.04
C GLU A 26 -47.94 -29.95 6.09
N LYS A 27 -47.92 -30.47 7.32
CA LYS A 27 -47.03 -29.98 8.39
C LYS A 27 -45.57 -30.19 8.05
N ILE A 28 -45.21 -31.36 7.51
CA ILE A 28 -43.82 -31.63 7.08
C ILE A 28 -43.42 -30.70 5.96
N PHE A 29 -44.28 -30.46 4.97
CA PHE A 29 -44.00 -29.53 3.87
C PHE A 29 -43.83 -28.08 4.37
N LYS A 30 -44.67 -27.64 5.28
CA LYS A 30 -44.54 -26.30 5.89
C LYS A 30 -43.25 -26.14 6.69
N GLU A 31 -42.86 -27.15 7.44
CA GLU A 31 -41.61 -27.16 8.20
C GLU A 31 -40.39 -27.13 7.27
N ARG A 32 -40.41 -27.93 6.21
CA ARG A 32 -39.35 -27.95 5.18
C ARG A 32 -39.26 -26.59 4.46
N ASP A 33 -40.39 -26.03 4.08
CA ASP A 33 -40.47 -24.74 3.40
C ASP A 33 -39.94 -23.63 4.28
N ALA A 34 -40.28 -23.65 5.58
CA ALA A 34 -39.76 -22.71 6.57
C ALA A 34 -38.25 -22.85 6.78
N GLU A 35 -37.74 -24.07 6.86
CA GLU A 35 -36.30 -24.35 6.92
C GLU A 35 -35.57 -23.89 5.66
N TYR A 36 -36.15 -24.15 4.50
CA TYR A 36 -35.60 -23.73 3.21
C TYR A 36 -35.49 -22.20 3.11
N LYS A 37 -36.53 -21.49 3.51
CA LYS A 37 -36.53 -20.02 3.58
C LYS A 37 -35.49 -19.47 4.57
N LYS A 38 -35.30 -20.13 5.69
CA LYS A 38 -34.22 -19.78 6.63
C LYS A 38 -32.83 -19.98 6.04
N MET A 39 -32.63 -21.06 5.30
CA MET A 39 -31.38 -21.33 4.60
C MET A 39 -31.10 -20.30 3.50
N GLU A 40 -32.12 -19.95 2.72
CA GLU A 40 -32.01 -18.92 1.68
C GLU A 40 -31.64 -17.55 2.31
N GLU A 41 -32.28 -17.19 3.40
CA GLU A 41 -31.98 -15.93 4.12
C GLU A 41 -30.55 -15.95 4.67
N ARG A 42 -30.10 -17.04 5.27
CA ARG A 42 -28.72 -17.18 5.74
C ARG A 42 -27.72 -17.08 4.60
N ASN A 43 -28.01 -17.69 3.46
CA ASN A 43 -27.16 -17.62 2.28
C ASN A 43 -27.11 -16.22 1.71
N ARG A 44 -28.24 -15.51 1.68
CA ARG A 44 -28.30 -14.12 1.24
C ARG A 44 -27.45 -13.21 2.11
N VAL A 45 -27.59 -13.36 3.44
CA VAL A 45 -26.79 -12.60 4.40
C VAL A 45 -25.30 -12.88 4.25
N ARG A 46 -24.92 -14.14 4.03
CA ARG A 46 -23.52 -14.53 3.77
C ARG A 46 -22.99 -13.95 2.48
N GLU A 47 -23.78 -13.98 1.42
CA GLU A 47 -23.39 -13.39 0.12
C GLU A 47 -23.20 -11.87 0.22
N GLU A 48 -24.10 -11.19 0.93
CA GLU A 48 -23.95 -9.75 1.18
C GLU A 48 -22.69 -9.45 2.01
N ALA A 49 -22.44 -10.23 3.06
CA ALA A 49 -21.22 -10.09 3.87
C ALA A 49 -19.95 -10.34 3.06
N VAL A 50 -19.96 -11.31 2.16
CA VAL A 50 -18.83 -11.59 1.25
C VAL A 50 -18.62 -10.42 0.28
N LYS A 51 -19.69 -9.89 -0.29
CA LYS A 51 -19.60 -8.70 -1.18
C LYS A 51 -19.04 -7.47 -0.47
N GLU A 52 -19.47 -7.22 0.75
CA GLU A 52 -18.94 -6.13 1.56
C GLU A 52 -17.45 -6.30 1.85
N LYS A 53 -17.02 -7.52 2.19
CA LYS A 53 -15.61 -7.84 2.40
C LYS A 53 -14.79 -7.69 1.11
N GLU A 54 -15.30 -8.17 -0.01
CA GLU A 54 -14.65 -8.01 -1.31
C GLU A 54 -14.49 -6.53 -1.68
N ASN A 55 -15.52 -5.73 -1.47
CA ASN A 55 -15.47 -4.29 -1.73
C ASN A 55 -14.48 -3.58 -0.80
N SER A 56 -14.45 -3.98 0.47
CA SER A 56 -13.48 -3.46 1.45
C SER A 56 -12.05 -3.83 1.07
N LEU A 57 -11.81 -5.07 0.65
CA LEU A 57 -10.51 -5.54 0.18
C LEU A 57 -10.05 -4.79 -1.07
N LYS A 58 -10.95 -4.57 -2.03
CA LYS A 58 -10.64 -3.77 -3.23
C LYS A 58 -10.20 -2.35 -2.87
N LYS A 59 -10.92 -1.70 -1.96
CA LYS A 59 -10.53 -0.36 -1.47
C LYS A 59 -9.16 -0.37 -0.80
N GLN A 60 -8.87 -1.38 0.00
CA GLN A 60 -7.58 -1.54 0.64
C GLN A 60 -6.46 -1.78 -0.37
N GLU A 61 -6.70 -2.62 -1.38
CA GLU A 61 -5.75 -2.86 -2.47
C GLU A 61 -5.46 -1.59 -3.28
N GLU A 62 -6.49 -0.79 -3.60
CA GLU A 62 -6.33 0.49 -4.29
C GLU A 62 -5.53 1.48 -3.44
N GLN A 63 -5.82 1.58 -2.15
CA GLN A 63 -5.06 2.42 -1.22
C GLN A 63 -3.61 1.96 -1.09
N PHE A 64 -3.39 0.66 -1.03
CA PHE A 64 -2.06 0.07 -0.95
C PHE A 64 -1.25 0.33 -2.21
N SER A 65 -1.87 0.15 -3.37
CA SER A 65 -1.27 0.45 -4.68
C SER A 65 -0.90 1.93 -4.80
N SER A 66 -1.76 2.82 -4.35
CA SER A 66 -1.50 4.26 -4.33
C SER A 66 -0.34 4.63 -3.40
N ARG A 67 -0.26 4.00 -2.24
CA ARG A 67 0.85 4.18 -1.30
C ARG A 67 2.17 3.66 -1.85
N GLU A 68 2.16 2.50 -2.50
CA GLU A 68 3.34 1.94 -3.16
C GLU A 68 3.88 2.88 -4.24
N GLU A 69 2.99 3.46 -5.04
CA GLU A 69 3.37 4.44 -6.07
C GLU A 69 3.97 5.70 -5.45
N ASN A 70 3.38 6.22 -4.38
CA ASN A 70 3.91 7.36 -3.66
C ASN A 70 5.29 7.07 -3.05
N VAL A 71 5.48 5.89 -2.49
CA VAL A 71 6.79 5.46 -1.94
C VAL A 71 7.83 5.36 -3.05
N ARG A 72 7.50 4.80 -4.19
CA ARG A 72 8.41 4.74 -5.35
C ARG A 72 8.83 6.13 -5.83
N GLN A 73 7.88 7.05 -5.90
CA GLN A 73 8.20 8.44 -6.27
C GLN A 73 9.10 9.12 -5.24
N GLN A 74 8.83 8.92 -3.96
CA GLN A 74 9.68 9.45 -2.89
C GLN A 74 11.08 8.86 -2.91
N GLU A 75 11.21 7.55 -3.13
CA GLU A 75 12.51 6.88 -3.29
C GLU A 75 13.29 7.45 -4.47
N LYS A 76 12.62 7.66 -5.59
CA LYS A 76 13.23 8.26 -6.79
C LYS A 76 13.71 9.69 -6.53
N GLU A 77 12.91 10.51 -5.87
CA GLU A 77 13.29 11.87 -5.49
C GLU A 77 14.47 11.90 -4.51
N ILE A 78 14.48 10.98 -3.54
CA ILE A 78 15.60 10.83 -2.60
C ILE A 78 16.87 10.44 -3.35
N GLU A 79 16.79 9.49 -4.27
CA GLU A 79 17.94 9.06 -5.07
C GLU A 79 18.51 10.19 -5.93
N GLU A 80 17.64 10.96 -6.58
CA GLU A 80 18.04 12.15 -7.34
C GLU A 80 18.71 13.20 -6.45
N LYS A 81 18.18 13.45 -5.25
CA LYS A 81 18.79 14.37 -4.29
C LYS A 81 20.13 13.86 -3.77
N MET A 82 20.26 12.56 -3.54
CA MET A 82 21.53 11.96 -3.14
C MET A 82 22.60 12.11 -4.22
N GLN A 83 22.25 11.90 -5.47
CA GLN A 83 23.15 12.11 -6.60
C GLN A 83 23.59 13.57 -6.73
N MET A 84 22.67 14.51 -6.56
CA MET A 84 23.00 15.94 -6.55
C MET A 84 23.93 16.33 -5.39
N LEU A 85 23.70 15.75 -4.22
CA LEU A 85 24.58 15.97 -3.05
C LEU A 85 25.99 15.41 -3.27
N GLU A 86 26.08 14.22 -3.86
CA GLU A 86 27.38 13.62 -4.20
C GLU A 86 28.16 14.46 -5.24
N GLU A 87 27.48 14.99 -6.24
CA GLU A 87 28.09 15.94 -7.20
C GLU A 87 28.57 17.21 -6.51
N LYS A 88 27.75 17.80 -5.67
CA LYS A 88 28.16 19.00 -4.90
C LYS A 88 29.32 18.73 -3.96
N GLN A 89 29.37 17.58 -3.33
CA GLN A 89 30.50 17.17 -2.50
C GLN A 89 31.79 17.05 -3.33
N ARG A 90 31.71 16.45 -4.51
CA ARG A 90 32.86 16.35 -5.45
C ARG A 90 33.34 17.73 -5.89
N GLU A 91 32.44 18.59 -6.30
CA GLU A 91 32.75 19.97 -6.68
C GLU A 91 33.39 20.75 -5.51
N THR A 92 32.85 20.59 -4.32
CA THR A 92 33.40 21.21 -3.11
C THR A 92 34.81 20.70 -2.80
N GLN A 93 35.03 19.40 -2.89
CA GLN A 93 36.37 18.79 -2.70
C GLN A 93 37.38 19.25 -3.74
N GLU A 94 36.97 19.35 -4.99
CA GLU A 94 37.83 19.87 -6.07
C GLU A 94 38.16 21.34 -5.86
N MET A 95 37.19 22.13 -5.43
CA MET A 95 37.39 23.54 -5.10
C MET A 95 38.33 23.71 -3.90
N GLU A 96 38.19 22.91 -2.86
CA GLU A 96 39.08 22.89 -1.70
C GLU A 96 40.52 22.57 -2.10
N LYS A 97 40.71 21.56 -2.98
CA LYS A 97 42.04 21.21 -3.51
C LYS A 97 42.62 22.33 -4.33
N TYR A 98 41.82 22.95 -5.16
CA TYR A 98 42.24 24.10 -5.96
C TYR A 98 42.65 25.28 -5.08
N LEU A 99 41.87 25.63 -4.07
CA LEU A 99 42.16 26.71 -3.13
C LEU A 99 43.41 26.42 -2.31
N GLN A 100 43.58 25.18 -1.87
CA GLN A 100 44.79 24.78 -1.15
C GLN A 100 46.05 24.87 -2.03
N LYS A 101 45.96 24.48 -3.26
CA LYS A 101 47.07 24.62 -4.24
C LYS A 101 47.42 26.09 -4.47
N LYS A 102 46.43 26.93 -4.69
CA LYS A 102 46.58 28.39 -4.82
C LYS A 102 47.21 29.04 -3.59
N ARG A 103 46.78 28.62 -2.43
CA ARG A 103 47.35 29.10 -1.15
C ARG A 103 48.83 28.76 -1.01
N LEU A 104 49.21 27.53 -1.36
CA LEU A 104 50.63 27.11 -1.36
C LEU A 104 51.45 27.86 -2.38
N GLU A 105 50.93 28.13 -3.58
CA GLU A 105 51.58 28.95 -4.61
C GLU A 105 51.80 30.39 -4.12
N LEU A 106 50.79 30.98 -3.51
CA LEU A 106 50.90 32.35 -2.93
C LEU A 106 51.91 32.41 -1.78
N GLU A 107 51.94 31.42 -0.91
CA GLU A 107 52.94 31.35 0.18
C GLU A 107 54.37 31.21 -0.37
N ALA A 108 54.56 30.42 -1.40
CA ALA A 108 55.85 30.29 -2.09
C ALA A 108 56.28 31.59 -2.76
N ASP A 109 55.37 32.29 -3.42
CA ASP A 109 55.62 33.58 -4.05
C ASP A 109 55.96 34.65 -3.01
N GLU A 110 55.27 34.68 -1.86
CA GLU A 110 55.60 35.56 -0.76
C GLU A 110 57.00 35.30 -0.21
N GLN A 111 57.37 34.05 0.02
CA GLN A 111 58.68 33.68 0.52
C GLN A 111 59.76 34.05 -0.51
N GLN A 112 59.51 33.84 -1.78
CA GLN A 112 60.46 34.25 -2.84
C GLN A 112 60.61 35.78 -2.88
N SER A 113 59.51 36.52 -2.76
CA SER A 113 59.54 37.99 -2.70
C SER A 113 60.29 38.51 -1.50
N LEU A 114 60.11 37.90 -0.32
CA LEU A 114 60.89 38.25 0.88
C LEU A 114 62.38 37.98 0.73
N LEU A 115 62.79 36.90 0.09
CA LEU A 115 64.13 36.53 -0.24
C LEU A 115 64.76 37.57 -1.19
N ASP A 116 64.06 37.91 -2.26
CA ASP A 116 64.52 38.90 -3.25
C ASP A 116 64.69 40.27 -2.61
N ASN A 117 63.78 40.68 -1.75
CA ASN A 117 63.92 41.92 -0.99
C ASN A 117 65.11 41.90 0.01
N SER A 118 65.39 40.77 0.62
CA SER A 118 66.53 40.58 1.51
C SER A 118 67.85 40.68 0.75
N ILE A 119 67.91 40.08 -0.41
CA ILE A 119 69.09 40.15 -1.30
C ILE A 119 69.34 41.60 -1.77
N LEU A 120 68.29 42.26 -2.21
CA LEU A 120 68.34 43.69 -2.56
C LEU A 120 68.85 44.57 -1.44
N ARG A 121 68.41 44.36 -0.21
CA ARG A 121 68.89 45.07 0.98
C ARG A 121 70.34 44.83 1.24
N GLU A 122 70.88 43.65 1.08
CA GLU A 122 72.28 43.32 1.22
C GLU A 122 73.12 43.96 0.13
N GLU A 123 72.67 43.93 -1.13
CA GLU A 123 73.32 44.58 -2.25
C GLU A 123 73.45 46.09 -2.03
N ILE A 124 72.39 46.76 -1.53
CA ILE A 124 72.38 48.15 -1.21
C ILE A 124 73.37 48.45 -0.06
N ARG A 125 73.49 47.63 0.96
CA ARG A 125 74.44 47.75 2.04
C ARG A 125 75.89 47.65 1.52
N ASN A 126 76.13 46.69 0.60
CA ASN A 126 77.45 46.51 0.07
C ASN A 126 77.90 47.63 -0.90
N GLU A 127 76.97 48.28 -1.58
CA GLU A 127 77.20 49.43 -2.42
C GLU A 127 77.57 50.69 -1.60
N LYS A 128 77.08 50.83 -0.35
CA LYS A 128 77.33 51.93 0.54
C LYS A 128 78.67 51.83 1.24
N LEU A 129 79.28 50.71 1.22
CA LEU A 129 80.59 50.47 1.76
C LEU A 129 81.66 50.80 0.71
#